data_6cd398502ec412ec95c3935bfb5b2496
#
_entry.id   6cd398502ec412ec95c3935bfb5b2496
#
_cell.length_a   1.000
_cell.length_b   1.000
_cell.length_c   1.000
_cell.angle_alpha   90.00
_cell.angle_beta   90.00
_cell.angle_gamma   90.00
#
_symmetry.space_group_name_H-M   'P 1'
#
loop_
_entity.id
_entity.type
_entity.pdbx_description
1 polymer ?
#
loop_
_entity_poly.entity_id
_entity_poly.type
_entity_poly.pdbx_seq_one_letter_code
_entity_poly.pdbx_strand_id
1 'polypeptide(L)'
;MQALCPADHVYKVAVYPDAVELDSYTPEGEWSGYGYEAGGAVLSGYRITVEDGDAVLRFNTVEWLDADIKARTILIYDATTGYALNLTQLERVVGVYGGLFEYRMPDEGVARIG
;
A
#
# COMPACT_ATOMS: atom_id res chain seq x y z
N MET A 1 13.33 20.36 -7.47
CA MET A 1 12.82 19.10 -8.05
C MET A 1 11.33 19.02 -7.77
N GLN A 2 10.57 18.68 -8.78
CA GLN A 2 9.16 18.45 -8.59
C GLN A 2 8.98 17.10 -7.91
N ALA A 3 8.20 17.06 -6.85
CA ALA A 3 7.95 15.83 -6.14
C ALA A 3 7.01 14.94 -6.96
N LEU A 4 7.42 13.68 -7.21
CA LEU A 4 6.56 12.69 -7.83
C LEU A 4 5.48 12.21 -6.87
N CYS A 5 5.69 12.41 -5.57
CA CYS A 5 4.79 11.99 -4.52
C CYS A 5 4.53 13.18 -3.58
N PRO A 6 3.66 14.13 -4.00
CA PRO A 6 3.41 15.33 -3.19
C PRO A 6 2.80 15.01 -1.83
N ALA A 7 3.13 15.81 -0.82
CA ALA A 7 2.63 15.62 0.54
C ALA A 7 1.13 15.93 0.67
N ASP A 8 0.55 16.67 -0.25
CA ASP A 8 -0.87 17.03 -0.23
C ASP A 8 -1.76 16.02 -0.95
N HIS A 9 -1.17 14.98 -1.54
CA HIS A 9 -1.95 13.88 -2.10
C HIS A 9 -2.35 12.89 -1.00
N VAL A 10 -3.36 12.09 -1.29
CA VAL A 10 -3.80 10.99 -0.41
C VAL A 10 -3.19 9.70 -0.93
N TYR A 11 -2.56 8.95 -0.04
CA TYR A 11 -1.94 7.67 -0.37
C TYR A 11 -2.68 6.55 0.37
N LYS A 12 -2.90 5.44 -0.32
CA LYS A 12 -3.64 4.31 0.23
C LYS A 12 -2.92 3.00 -0.08
N VAL A 13 -3.28 1.99 0.71
CA VAL A 13 -2.83 0.63 0.48
C VAL A 13 -4.05 -0.26 0.26
N ALA A 14 -4.09 -0.93 -0.89
CA ALA A 14 -5.16 -1.84 -1.28
C ALA A 14 -4.66 -3.27 -1.28
N VAL A 15 -5.56 -4.21 -1.01
CA VAL A 15 -5.25 -5.63 -0.89
C VAL A 15 -6.01 -6.41 -1.96
N TYR A 16 -5.32 -7.34 -2.61
CA TYR A 16 -5.90 -8.23 -3.62
C TYR A 16 -5.64 -9.68 -3.23
N PRO A 17 -6.66 -10.55 -3.28
CA PRO A 17 -6.49 -11.95 -2.88
C PRO A 17 -5.75 -12.80 -3.89
N ASP A 18 -5.60 -12.32 -5.12
CA ASP A 18 -4.90 -13.02 -6.19
C ASP A 18 -3.60 -12.32 -6.55
N ALA A 19 -2.70 -13.04 -7.21
CA ALA A 19 -1.48 -12.45 -7.75
C ALA A 19 -1.85 -11.64 -9.00
N VAL A 20 -1.70 -10.31 -8.91
CA VAL A 20 -2.03 -9.39 -9.99
C VAL A 20 -0.89 -8.42 -10.23
N GLU A 21 -0.79 -7.92 -11.46
CA GLU A 21 0.15 -6.87 -11.80
C GLU A 21 -0.64 -5.61 -12.15
N LEU A 22 -0.33 -4.52 -11.46
CA LEU A 22 -1.08 -3.28 -11.58
C LEU A 22 -0.13 -2.11 -11.67
N ASP A 23 -0.43 -1.17 -12.57
CA ASP A 23 0.24 0.12 -12.64
C ASP A 23 -0.64 1.26 -12.13
N SER A 24 -1.87 0.91 -11.74
CA SER A 24 -2.81 1.85 -11.15
C SER A 24 -3.82 1.08 -10.30
N TYR A 25 -4.50 1.79 -9.42
CA TYR A 25 -5.55 1.19 -8.61
C TYR A 25 -6.74 0.79 -9.48
N THR A 26 -7.28 -0.40 -9.20
CA THR A 26 -8.55 -0.85 -9.77
C THR A 26 -9.38 -1.53 -8.68
N PRO A 27 -10.70 -1.29 -8.63
CA PRO A 27 -11.57 -2.03 -7.71
C PRO A 27 -11.81 -3.46 -8.16
N GLU A 28 -11.51 -3.77 -9.43
CA GLU A 28 -11.68 -5.10 -9.97
C GLU A 28 -10.67 -6.06 -9.35
N GLY A 29 -11.18 -7.12 -8.73
CA GLY A 29 -10.33 -8.11 -8.07
C GLY A 29 -9.85 -7.74 -6.67
N GLU A 30 -10.14 -6.54 -6.22
CA GLU A 30 -9.79 -6.12 -4.87
C GLU A 30 -10.52 -6.94 -3.81
N TRP A 31 -9.86 -7.20 -2.68
CA TRP A 31 -10.49 -7.89 -1.56
C TRP A 31 -11.73 -7.13 -1.06
N SER A 32 -12.72 -7.89 -0.61
CA SER A 32 -13.91 -7.35 0.03
C SER A 32 -14.23 -8.22 1.23
N GLY A 33 -14.40 -7.63 2.40
CA GLY A 33 -14.68 -8.37 3.61
C GLY A 33 -14.87 -7.44 4.79
N TYR A 34 -15.22 -8.04 5.93
CA TYR A 34 -15.48 -7.27 7.15
C TYR A 34 -14.23 -6.53 7.59
N GLY A 35 -14.39 -5.27 7.95
CA GLY A 35 -13.28 -4.45 8.44
C GLY A 35 -12.36 -3.90 7.36
N TYR A 36 -12.63 -4.18 6.08
CA TYR A 36 -11.86 -3.68 4.95
C TYR A 36 -12.75 -2.80 4.08
N GLU A 37 -12.31 -1.58 3.84
CA GLU A 37 -13.03 -0.65 2.97
C GLU A 37 -12.50 -0.70 1.54
N ALA A 38 -13.40 -0.58 0.56
CA ALA A 38 -13.01 -0.49 -0.83
C ALA A 38 -12.05 0.68 -1.03
N GLY A 39 -10.99 0.45 -1.77
CA GLY A 39 -9.90 1.41 -1.94
C GLY A 39 -8.76 1.21 -0.95
N GLY A 40 -8.99 0.47 0.13
CA GLY A 40 -7.97 0.17 1.13
C GLY A 40 -7.89 1.19 2.24
N ALA A 41 -6.79 1.17 2.97
CA ALA A 41 -6.56 2.04 4.11
C ALA A 41 -5.73 3.26 3.72
N VAL A 42 -6.07 4.41 4.30
CA VAL A 42 -5.28 5.63 4.12
C VAL A 42 -3.96 5.48 4.87
N LEU A 43 -2.86 5.77 4.20
CA LEU A 43 -1.53 5.73 4.80
C LEU A 43 -1.27 7.01 5.59
N SER A 44 -0.53 6.87 6.68
CA SER A 44 -0.14 7.98 7.55
C SER A 44 1.38 8.03 7.67
N GLY A 45 1.88 9.13 8.22
CA GLY A 45 3.31 9.27 8.47
C GLY A 45 4.12 9.54 7.21
N TYR A 46 3.51 10.18 6.21
CA TYR A 46 4.25 10.58 5.00
C TYR A 46 5.55 11.28 5.39
N ARG A 47 6.65 10.81 4.83
CA ARG A 47 7.95 11.46 5.02
C ARG A 47 8.89 11.08 3.87
N ILE A 48 9.76 12.03 3.56
CA ILE A 48 10.85 11.81 2.61
C ILE A 48 12.14 11.81 3.41
N THR A 49 12.94 10.77 3.26
CA THR A 49 14.27 10.68 3.87
C THR A 49 15.32 10.63 2.76
N VAL A 50 16.56 11.02 3.10
CA VAL A 50 17.67 10.89 2.16
C VAL A 50 18.52 9.71 2.61
N GLU A 51 18.64 8.71 1.76
CA GLU A 51 19.35 7.46 2.07
C GLU A 51 20.23 7.08 0.88
N ASP A 52 21.52 6.98 1.12
CA ASP A 52 22.51 6.65 0.07
C ASP A 52 22.41 7.58 -1.15
N GLY A 53 22.09 8.87 -0.91
CA GLY A 53 21.95 9.85 -1.97
C GLY A 53 20.58 9.88 -2.62
N ASP A 54 19.68 8.98 -2.28
CA ASP A 54 18.34 8.89 -2.86
C ASP A 54 17.30 9.54 -1.94
N ALA A 55 16.29 10.16 -2.53
CA ALA A 55 15.08 10.55 -1.81
C ALA A 55 14.17 9.32 -1.70
N VAL A 56 13.80 8.97 -0.48
CA VAL A 56 13.03 7.75 -0.19
C VAL A 56 11.72 8.13 0.47
N LEU A 57 10.61 7.69 -0.13
CA LEU A 57 9.26 7.90 0.41
C LEU A 57 8.94 6.79 1.42
N ARG A 58 8.53 7.19 2.61
CA ARG A 58 8.17 6.26 3.68
C ARG A 58 6.84 6.63 4.32
N PHE A 59 6.17 5.61 4.84
CA PHE A 59 4.94 5.72 5.60
C PHE A 59 5.01 4.85 6.85
N ASN A 60 4.09 5.07 7.77
CA ASN A 60 3.94 4.20 8.92
C ASN A 60 3.37 2.84 8.53
N THR A 61 3.60 1.84 9.36
CA THR A 61 2.94 0.54 9.26
C THR A 61 1.43 0.74 9.27
N VAL A 62 0.72 -0.02 8.46
CA VAL A 62 -0.74 0.02 8.41
C VAL A 62 -1.31 -1.22 9.10
N GLU A 63 -2.42 -1.04 9.81
CA GLU A 63 -3.08 -2.11 10.53
C GLU A 63 -4.58 -2.10 10.24
N TRP A 64 -5.14 -3.30 10.05
CA TRP A 64 -6.57 -3.52 10.04
C TRP A 64 -6.92 -4.32 11.28
N LEU A 65 -7.71 -3.72 12.17
CA LEU A 65 -8.13 -4.35 13.43
C LEU A 65 -9.46 -5.07 13.23
N ASP A 66 -9.61 -6.24 13.84
CA ASP A 66 -10.86 -7.01 13.78
C ASP A 66 -11.37 -7.18 12.34
N ALA A 67 -10.48 -7.55 11.43
CA ALA A 67 -10.80 -7.61 10.01
C ALA A 67 -10.71 -9.03 9.46
N ASP A 68 -11.47 -9.27 8.39
CA ASP A 68 -11.32 -10.45 7.55
C ASP A 68 -10.59 -10.00 6.29
N ILE A 69 -9.36 -10.45 6.10
CA ILE A 69 -8.53 -10.07 4.95
C ILE A 69 -7.84 -11.29 4.39
N LYS A 70 -7.83 -11.38 3.05
CA LYS A 70 -7.07 -12.37 2.31
C LYS A 70 -6.22 -11.64 1.29
N ALA A 71 -4.91 -11.78 1.41
CA ALA A 71 -3.95 -10.99 0.64
C ALA A 71 -2.96 -11.87 -0.11
N ARG A 72 -2.76 -11.59 -1.38
CA ARG A 72 -1.70 -12.14 -2.21
C ARG A 72 -0.88 -11.02 -2.86
N THR A 73 -1.52 -9.89 -3.13
CA THR A 73 -0.89 -8.70 -3.69
C THR A 73 -1.28 -7.49 -2.84
N ILE A 74 -0.30 -6.64 -2.55
CA ILE A 74 -0.49 -5.40 -1.80
C ILE A 74 -0.03 -4.25 -2.67
N LEU A 75 -0.95 -3.32 -2.93
CA LEU A 75 -0.71 -2.16 -3.78
C LEU A 75 -0.71 -0.90 -2.93
N ILE A 76 0.40 -0.14 -2.98
CA ILE A 76 0.46 1.22 -2.44
C ILE A 76 0.33 2.17 -3.61
N TYR A 77 -0.64 3.07 -3.54
CA TYR A 77 -0.94 3.94 -4.66
C TYR A 77 -1.30 5.34 -4.20
N ASP A 78 -1.17 6.28 -5.12
CA ASP A 78 -1.60 7.66 -4.94
C ASP A 78 -3.09 7.71 -5.26
N ALA A 79 -3.94 7.87 -4.24
CA ALA A 79 -5.39 7.88 -4.43
C ALA A 79 -5.88 9.15 -5.13
N THR A 80 -5.08 10.20 -5.15
CA THR A 80 -5.41 11.44 -5.84
C THR A 80 -5.32 11.26 -7.36
N THR A 81 -4.33 10.48 -7.84
CA THR A 81 -4.10 10.24 -9.27
C THR A 81 -4.50 8.85 -9.73
N GLY A 82 -4.52 7.88 -8.82
CA GLY A 82 -4.77 6.47 -9.11
C GLY A 82 -3.51 5.67 -9.44
N TYR A 83 -2.35 6.31 -9.61
CA TYR A 83 -1.13 5.62 -10.02
C TYR A 83 -0.50 4.80 -8.91
N ALA A 84 -0.01 3.62 -9.27
CA ALA A 84 0.71 2.75 -8.36
C ALA A 84 2.08 3.32 -8.02
N LEU A 85 2.47 3.18 -6.76
CA LEU A 85 3.81 3.54 -6.27
C LEU A 85 4.62 2.31 -5.95
N ASN A 86 3.98 1.27 -5.42
CA ASN A 86 4.68 0.06 -5.00
C ASN A 86 3.71 -1.10 -5.07
N LEU A 87 4.13 -2.18 -5.69
CA LEU A 87 3.36 -3.41 -5.78
C LEU A 87 4.19 -4.54 -5.18
N THR A 88 3.65 -5.20 -4.18
CA THR A 88 4.29 -6.35 -3.55
C THR A 88 3.42 -7.58 -3.75
N GLN A 89 3.96 -8.60 -4.39
CA GLN A 89 3.31 -9.91 -4.47
C GLN A 89 3.91 -10.80 -3.39
N LEU A 90 3.06 -11.32 -2.53
CA LEU A 90 3.48 -12.24 -1.48
C LEU A 90 3.71 -13.62 -2.09
N GLU A 91 4.58 -14.42 -1.47
CA GLU A 91 4.89 -15.76 -1.98
C GLU A 91 3.68 -16.69 -1.94
N ARG A 92 2.72 -16.39 -1.06
CA ARG A 92 1.50 -17.17 -0.90
C ARG A 92 0.40 -16.27 -0.37
N VAL A 93 -0.84 -16.76 -0.45
CA VAL A 93 -1.97 -16.06 0.14
C VAL A 93 -1.83 -16.09 1.66
N VAL A 94 -1.99 -14.91 2.27
CA VAL A 94 -1.97 -14.73 3.72
C VAL A 94 -3.34 -14.18 4.11
N GLY A 95 -3.90 -14.66 5.24
CA GLY A 95 -5.21 -14.19 5.65
C GLY A 95 -5.41 -14.19 7.14
N VAL A 96 -6.37 -13.38 7.57
CA VAL A 96 -6.88 -13.35 8.94
C VAL A 96 -8.40 -13.29 8.91
N TYR A 97 -9.02 -13.80 9.97
CA TYR A 97 -10.47 -13.73 10.15
C TYR A 97 -10.74 -13.18 11.54
N GLY A 98 -11.39 -12.01 11.60
CA GLY A 98 -11.68 -11.35 12.86
C GLY A 98 -10.44 -11.03 13.68
N GLY A 99 -9.33 -10.74 13.01
CA GLY A 99 -8.04 -10.54 13.65
C GLY A 99 -7.32 -9.31 13.17
N LEU A 100 -6.06 -9.18 13.58
CA LEU A 100 -5.17 -8.11 13.19
C LEU A 100 -4.44 -8.49 11.91
N PHE A 101 -4.54 -7.64 10.89
CA PHE A 101 -3.69 -7.73 9.70
C PHE A 101 -2.79 -6.50 9.69
N GLU A 102 -1.49 -6.70 9.77
CA GLU A 102 -0.51 -5.63 9.78
C GLU A 102 0.37 -5.73 8.54
N TYR A 103 0.53 -4.59 7.85
CA TYR A 103 1.45 -4.52 6.72
C TYR A 103 2.55 -3.50 7.04
N ARG A 104 3.79 -3.98 7.10
CA ARG A 104 4.97 -3.14 7.27
C ARG A 104 5.48 -2.71 5.91
N MET A 105 5.84 -1.45 5.80
CA MET A 105 6.39 -0.93 4.56
C MET A 105 7.71 -1.62 4.22
N PRO A 106 8.05 -1.71 2.90
CA PRO A 106 9.33 -2.27 2.50
C PRO A 106 10.50 -1.53 3.15
N ASP A 107 11.54 -2.26 3.53
CA ASP A 107 12.73 -1.69 4.18
C ASP A 107 13.40 -0.63 3.31
N GLU A 108 13.42 -0.85 2.00
CA GLU A 108 14.00 0.10 1.04
C GLU A 108 13.12 1.31 0.76
N GLY A 109 11.93 1.36 1.38
CA GLY A 109 10.96 2.43 1.17
C GLY A 109 9.92 2.09 0.11
N VAL A 110 8.89 2.94 0.02
CA VAL A 110 7.78 2.76 -0.92
C VAL A 110 8.19 3.17 -2.33
N ALA A 111 8.96 4.25 -2.44
CA ALA A 111 9.48 4.74 -3.71
C ALA A 111 10.83 5.41 -3.47
N ARG A 112 11.69 5.38 -4.48
CA ARG A 112 13.01 6.01 -4.41
C ARG A 112 13.25 6.84 -5.66
N ILE A 113 13.90 7.98 -5.47
CA ILE A 113 14.32 8.87 -6.55
C ILE A 113 15.81 9.17 -6.34
N GLY A 114 16.61 8.66 -7.24
CA GLY A 114 18.07 8.84 -7.20
C GLY A 114 18.57 10.03 -7.98
#